data_3a2527f492dd290f75165646600794b8
#
_entry.id   3a2527f492dd290f75165646600794b8
#
_cell.length_a   1.000
_cell.length_b   1.000
_cell.length_c   1.000
_cell.angle_alpha   90.00
_cell.angle_beta   90.00
_cell.angle_gamma   90.00
#
_symmetry.space_group_name_H-M   'P 1'
#
loop_
_entity.id
_entity.type
_entity.pdbx_description
1 polymer ?
#
loop_
_entity_poly.entity_id
_entity_poly.type
_entity_poly.pdbx_seq_one_letter_code
_entity_poly.pdbx_strand_id
1 'polypeptide(L)'
;MNELQLIQSKIYEVRGQKVMLDRDLAELYNVTTSNLNKAVKRNIRRFPDDFMFQLTKAEFDELKTNLIFQNGTSNWGGTRKLPYAFTEQGLAMLSGLLNSDIAIKVNINIMRAFVAIRQMIADNSPLKRLSTLEKNFNELKQDLEEIFADYNDINEDTRAQIEAINTTLAELQACLLYTSPSPRDR
;
A
#
# COMPACT_ATOMS: atom_id res chain seq x y z
N MET A 1 -17.62 -3.27 -14.56
CA MET A 1 -16.16 -3.33 -14.37
C MET A 1 -15.57 -2.28 -15.30
N ASN A 2 -14.74 -1.37 -14.80
CA ASN A 2 -14.12 -0.33 -15.63
C ASN A 2 -13.06 -1.01 -16.52
N GLU A 3 -12.87 -0.51 -17.75
CA GLU A 3 -11.90 -1.07 -18.72
C GLU A 3 -10.48 -1.18 -18.15
N LEU A 4 -10.08 -0.20 -17.32
CA LEU A 4 -8.81 -0.20 -16.61
C LEU A 4 -8.68 -1.38 -15.62
N GLN A 5 -9.74 -1.67 -14.88
CA GLN A 5 -9.78 -2.80 -13.92
C GLN A 5 -9.68 -4.15 -14.64
N LEU A 6 -10.32 -4.26 -15.82
CA LEU A 6 -10.20 -5.46 -16.65
C LEU A 6 -8.75 -5.67 -17.10
N ILE A 7 -8.06 -4.62 -17.53
CA ILE A 7 -6.66 -4.71 -17.93
C ILE A 7 -5.77 -5.05 -16.73
N GLN A 8 -6.01 -4.42 -15.58
CA GLN A 8 -5.25 -4.71 -14.35
C GLN A 8 -5.36 -6.18 -13.93
N SER A 9 -6.54 -6.81 -14.07
CA SER A 9 -6.74 -8.23 -13.76
C SER A 9 -6.00 -9.19 -14.69
N LYS A 10 -5.51 -8.69 -15.84
CA LYS A 10 -4.71 -9.45 -16.83
C LYS A 10 -3.20 -9.17 -16.71
N ILE A 11 -2.78 -8.46 -15.66
CA ILE A 11 -1.37 -8.22 -15.34
C ILE A 11 -0.96 -9.20 -14.23
N TYR A 12 -0.03 -10.07 -14.53
CA TYR A 12 0.48 -11.13 -13.65
C TYR A 12 1.86 -10.77 -13.10
N GLU A 13 2.28 -11.44 -12.06
CA GLU A 13 3.65 -11.36 -11.55
C GLU A 13 4.38 -12.67 -11.85
N VAL A 14 5.47 -12.58 -12.62
CA VAL A 14 6.34 -13.70 -12.97
C VAL A 14 7.79 -13.25 -12.83
N ARG A 15 8.62 -14.04 -12.17
CA ARG A 15 10.03 -13.72 -11.91
C ARG A 15 10.24 -12.34 -11.26
N GLY A 16 9.31 -11.91 -10.40
CA GLY A 16 9.35 -10.57 -9.78
C GLY A 16 9.04 -9.40 -10.72
N GLN A 17 8.55 -9.68 -11.93
CA GLN A 17 8.19 -8.65 -12.92
C GLN A 17 6.69 -8.70 -13.21
N LYS A 18 6.09 -7.53 -13.46
CA LYS A 18 4.71 -7.44 -13.94
C LYS A 18 4.67 -7.67 -15.43
N VAL A 19 3.87 -8.65 -15.85
CA VAL A 19 3.78 -9.10 -17.25
C VAL A 19 2.34 -9.30 -17.69
N MET A 20 2.10 -9.25 -19.00
CA MET A 20 0.85 -9.71 -19.63
C MET A 20 1.14 -10.88 -20.56
N LEU A 21 0.19 -11.80 -20.67
CA LEU A 21 0.35 -12.97 -21.54
C LEU A 21 -0.13 -12.70 -22.96
N ASP A 22 0.50 -13.37 -23.93
CA ASP A 22 0.19 -13.23 -25.38
C ASP A 22 -1.29 -13.47 -25.70
N ARG A 23 -1.96 -14.38 -25.00
CA ARG A 23 -3.39 -14.67 -25.18
C ARG A 23 -4.27 -13.52 -24.71
N ASP A 24 -3.95 -12.91 -23.55
CA ASP A 24 -4.73 -11.82 -22.98
C ASP A 24 -4.55 -10.55 -23.81
N LEU A 25 -3.33 -10.34 -24.33
CA LEU A 25 -3.04 -9.27 -25.27
C LEU A 25 -3.79 -9.47 -26.59
N ALA A 26 -3.80 -10.68 -27.12
CA ALA A 26 -4.53 -10.99 -28.35
C ALA A 26 -6.03 -10.71 -28.20
N GLU A 27 -6.61 -11.06 -27.05
CA GLU A 27 -8.01 -10.76 -26.73
C GLU A 27 -8.25 -9.24 -26.67
N LEU A 28 -7.41 -8.48 -25.96
CA LEU A 28 -7.53 -7.02 -25.84
C LEU A 28 -7.38 -6.31 -27.21
N TYR A 29 -6.47 -6.78 -28.04
CA TYR A 29 -6.27 -6.24 -29.41
C TYR A 29 -7.29 -6.76 -30.45
N ASN A 30 -8.18 -7.64 -30.03
CA ASN A 30 -9.15 -8.30 -30.91
C ASN A 30 -8.48 -9.02 -32.09
N VAL A 31 -7.41 -9.73 -31.83
CA VAL A 31 -6.66 -10.55 -32.79
C VAL A 31 -6.46 -11.97 -32.27
N THR A 32 -6.09 -12.90 -33.15
CA THR A 32 -5.73 -14.25 -32.68
C THR A 32 -4.33 -14.25 -32.06
N THR A 33 -4.10 -15.06 -31.04
CA THR A 33 -2.77 -15.25 -30.41
C THR A 33 -1.73 -15.67 -31.45
N SER A 34 -2.14 -16.48 -32.46
CA SER A 34 -1.26 -16.88 -33.56
C SER A 34 -0.78 -15.69 -34.41
N ASN A 35 -1.69 -14.75 -34.71
CA ASN A 35 -1.34 -13.56 -35.52
C ASN A 35 -0.44 -12.61 -34.72
N LEU A 36 -0.75 -12.39 -33.44
CA LEU A 36 0.10 -11.62 -32.55
C LEU A 36 1.51 -12.18 -32.49
N ASN A 37 1.64 -13.50 -32.21
CA ASN A 37 2.93 -14.16 -32.11
C ASN A 37 3.69 -14.22 -33.45
N LYS A 38 3.00 -14.26 -34.58
CA LYS A 38 3.64 -14.13 -35.91
C LYS A 38 4.21 -12.72 -36.13
N ALA A 39 3.48 -11.66 -35.73
CA ALA A 39 3.95 -10.29 -35.82
C ALA A 39 5.21 -10.07 -34.96
N VAL A 40 5.19 -10.57 -33.73
CA VAL A 40 6.35 -10.53 -32.81
C VAL A 40 7.54 -11.28 -33.38
N LYS A 41 7.36 -12.51 -33.87
CA LYS A 41 8.44 -13.32 -34.45
C LYS A 41 9.10 -12.68 -35.66
N ARG A 42 8.33 -11.98 -36.51
CA ARG A 42 8.87 -11.22 -37.64
C ARG A 42 9.75 -10.05 -37.19
N ASN A 43 9.58 -9.57 -35.98
CA ASN A 43 10.27 -8.44 -35.39
C ASN A 43 11.05 -8.82 -34.12
N ILE A 44 11.52 -10.06 -34.02
CA ILE A 44 12.08 -10.64 -32.79
C ILE A 44 13.25 -9.81 -32.23
N ARG A 45 14.00 -9.12 -33.09
CA ARG A 45 15.11 -8.23 -32.67
C ARG A 45 14.68 -7.09 -31.74
N ARG A 46 13.37 -6.78 -31.68
CA ARG A 46 12.79 -5.74 -30.80
C ARG A 46 12.42 -6.28 -29.42
N PHE A 47 12.50 -7.60 -29.24
CA PHE A 47 12.05 -8.29 -28.03
C PHE A 47 13.20 -9.11 -27.44
N PRO A 48 14.17 -8.47 -26.78
CA PRO A 48 15.16 -9.20 -25.99
C PRO A 48 14.49 -9.93 -24.82
N ASP A 49 15.22 -10.83 -24.17
CA ASP A 49 14.69 -11.74 -23.14
C ASP A 49 14.12 -11.03 -21.90
N ASP A 50 14.55 -9.79 -21.64
CA ASP A 50 14.00 -8.92 -20.59
C ASP A 50 12.71 -8.20 -21.00
N PHE A 51 12.37 -8.16 -22.30
CA PHE A 51 11.12 -7.57 -22.81
C PHE A 51 10.04 -8.64 -23.02
N MET A 52 10.42 -9.82 -23.47
CA MET A 52 9.52 -10.94 -23.73
C MET A 52 10.23 -12.28 -23.49
N PHE A 53 9.57 -13.17 -22.77
CA PHE A 53 10.07 -14.51 -22.56
C PHE A 53 8.92 -15.55 -22.62
N GLN A 54 9.24 -16.79 -22.90
CA GLN A 54 8.29 -17.87 -22.83
C GLN A 54 8.25 -18.44 -21.42
N LEU A 55 7.04 -18.66 -20.87
CA LEU A 55 6.89 -19.29 -19.56
C LEU A 55 7.37 -20.73 -19.60
N THR A 56 7.94 -21.17 -18.50
CA THR A 56 8.16 -22.60 -18.22
C THR A 56 6.84 -23.27 -17.84
N LYS A 57 6.82 -24.60 -17.88
CA LYS A 57 5.64 -25.35 -17.46
C LYS A 57 5.31 -25.11 -15.98
N ALA A 58 6.31 -25.03 -15.12
CA ALA A 58 6.12 -24.77 -13.68
C ALA A 58 5.50 -23.40 -13.42
N GLU A 59 6.02 -22.34 -14.03
CA GLU A 59 5.48 -20.97 -13.93
C GLU A 59 4.04 -20.87 -14.44
N PHE A 60 3.74 -21.58 -15.54
CA PHE A 60 2.41 -21.60 -16.11
C PHE A 60 1.41 -22.34 -15.21
N ASP A 61 1.80 -23.47 -14.62
CA ASP A 61 0.96 -24.25 -13.71
C ASP A 61 0.72 -23.47 -12.39
N GLU A 62 1.71 -22.77 -11.88
CA GLU A 62 1.59 -21.87 -10.71
C GLU A 62 0.61 -20.72 -10.97
N LEU A 63 0.72 -20.03 -12.12
CA LEU A 63 -0.23 -18.98 -12.51
C LEU A 63 -1.66 -19.52 -12.62
N LYS A 64 -1.85 -20.72 -13.19
CA LYS A 64 -3.17 -21.35 -13.25
C LYS A 64 -3.76 -21.58 -11.86
N THR A 65 -2.96 -22.12 -10.95
CA THR A 65 -3.39 -22.42 -9.59
C THR A 65 -3.84 -21.14 -8.88
N ASN A 66 -3.04 -20.07 -8.95
CA ASN A 66 -3.36 -18.78 -8.36
C ASN A 66 -4.64 -18.15 -8.93
N LEU A 67 -4.87 -18.29 -10.23
CA LEU A 67 -6.09 -17.77 -10.89
C LEU A 67 -7.35 -18.56 -10.57
N ILE A 68 -7.25 -19.89 -10.37
CA ILE A 68 -8.37 -20.72 -9.94
C ILE A 68 -8.80 -20.31 -8.54
N PHE A 69 -7.85 -20.05 -7.62
CA PHE A 69 -8.15 -19.58 -6.27
C PHE A 69 -8.76 -18.18 -6.24
N GLN A 70 -8.38 -17.29 -7.15
CA GLN A 70 -8.89 -15.90 -7.17
C GLN A 70 -10.22 -15.74 -7.90
N ASN A 71 -10.47 -16.49 -8.99
CA ASN A 71 -11.62 -16.26 -9.89
C ASN A 71 -12.55 -17.47 -10.08
N GLY A 72 -12.32 -18.58 -9.40
CA GLY A 72 -13.21 -19.77 -9.40
C GLY A 72 -13.31 -20.56 -10.71
N THR A 73 -12.88 -20.01 -11.85
CA THR A 73 -12.88 -20.69 -13.17
C THR A 73 -11.74 -20.18 -14.04
N SER A 74 -10.83 -21.06 -14.42
CA SER A 74 -9.84 -20.74 -15.43
C SER A 74 -10.26 -21.29 -16.79
N ASN A 75 -10.49 -20.41 -17.77
CA ASN A 75 -10.71 -20.75 -19.19
C ASN A 75 -9.40 -21.21 -19.90
N TRP A 76 -8.44 -21.71 -19.13
CA TRP A 76 -7.08 -22.06 -19.59
C TRP A 76 -6.98 -23.52 -20.06
N GLY A 77 -8.10 -24.11 -20.53
CA GLY A 77 -8.13 -25.46 -21.02
C GLY A 77 -7.37 -25.64 -22.34
N GLY A 78 -6.52 -26.67 -22.41
CA GLY A 78 -6.06 -27.24 -23.68
C GLY A 78 -4.94 -26.55 -24.42
N THR A 79 -4.16 -25.63 -23.78
CA THR A 79 -3.02 -24.96 -24.45
C THR A 79 -1.85 -25.95 -24.65
N ARG A 80 -1.62 -26.40 -25.91
CA ARG A 80 -0.47 -27.24 -26.28
C ARG A 80 0.87 -26.49 -26.27
N LYS A 81 0.85 -25.15 -26.26
CA LYS A 81 2.05 -24.31 -26.27
C LYS A 81 2.06 -23.42 -25.03
N LEU A 82 3.20 -23.32 -24.39
CA LEU A 82 3.42 -22.40 -23.27
C LEU A 82 3.30 -20.95 -23.77
N PRO A 83 2.61 -20.07 -23.04
CA PRO A 83 2.39 -18.69 -23.47
C PRO A 83 3.70 -17.87 -23.40
N TYR A 84 3.72 -16.78 -24.16
CA TYR A 84 4.73 -15.73 -24.02
C TYR A 84 4.23 -14.68 -23.02
N ALA A 85 5.14 -14.23 -22.17
CA ALA A 85 4.96 -13.14 -21.23
C ALA A 85 5.67 -11.88 -21.75
N PHE A 86 4.98 -10.76 -21.74
CA PHE A 86 5.49 -9.45 -22.15
C PHE A 86 5.59 -8.54 -20.94
N THR A 87 6.78 -8.00 -20.69
CA THR A 87 7.00 -6.97 -19.68
C THR A 87 6.44 -5.62 -20.16
N GLU A 88 6.44 -4.61 -19.29
CA GLU A 88 6.03 -3.25 -19.66
C GLU A 88 6.83 -2.72 -20.88
N GLN A 89 8.13 -2.98 -20.92
CA GLN A 89 8.99 -2.61 -22.05
C GLN A 89 8.62 -3.38 -23.32
N GLY A 90 8.32 -4.70 -23.19
CA GLY A 90 7.84 -5.52 -24.29
C GLY A 90 6.52 -5.02 -24.86
N LEU A 91 5.61 -4.57 -24.01
CA LEU A 91 4.34 -3.96 -24.43
C LEU A 91 4.55 -2.62 -25.14
N ALA A 92 5.48 -1.79 -24.67
CA ALA A 92 5.85 -0.56 -25.35
C ALA A 92 6.43 -0.85 -26.75
N MET A 93 7.24 -1.91 -26.93
CA MET A 93 7.69 -2.35 -28.24
C MET A 93 6.56 -2.89 -29.12
N LEU A 94 5.61 -3.63 -28.51
CA LEU A 94 4.46 -4.18 -29.22
C LEU A 94 3.56 -3.08 -29.77
N SER A 95 3.41 -1.95 -29.08
CA SER A 95 2.62 -0.80 -29.52
C SER A 95 3.07 -0.24 -30.87
N GLY A 96 4.35 -0.33 -31.18
CA GLY A 96 4.91 0.07 -32.48
C GLY A 96 4.68 -0.92 -33.61
N LEU A 97 4.14 -2.12 -33.33
CA LEU A 97 3.84 -3.13 -34.36
C LEU A 97 2.37 -3.17 -34.75
N LEU A 98 1.49 -2.72 -33.86
CA LEU A 98 0.03 -2.78 -34.02
C LEU A 98 -0.50 -1.34 -34.14
N ASN A 99 -0.78 -0.93 -35.38
CA ASN A 99 -1.12 0.47 -35.69
C ASN A 99 -2.61 0.69 -35.96
N SER A 100 -3.51 -0.24 -35.57
CA SER A 100 -4.95 -0.01 -35.67
C SER A 100 -5.44 0.93 -34.55
N ASP A 101 -6.52 1.68 -34.81
CA ASP A 101 -7.12 2.59 -33.82
C ASP A 101 -7.48 1.86 -32.51
N ILE A 102 -7.91 0.60 -32.61
CA ILE A 102 -8.18 -0.27 -31.45
C ILE A 102 -6.89 -0.53 -30.70
N ALA A 103 -5.82 -0.89 -31.40
CA ALA A 103 -4.53 -1.20 -30.77
C ALA A 103 -3.94 0.02 -30.08
N ILE A 104 -4.08 1.21 -30.66
CA ILE A 104 -3.62 2.46 -30.04
C ILE A 104 -4.35 2.73 -28.71
N LYS A 105 -5.69 2.64 -28.71
CA LYS A 105 -6.50 2.81 -27.50
C LYS A 105 -6.14 1.80 -26.41
N VAL A 106 -6.02 0.54 -26.78
CA VAL A 106 -5.64 -0.56 -25.87
C VAL A 106 -4.26 -0.32 -25.29
N ASN A 107 -3.27 0.08 -26.11
CA ASN A 107 -1.92 0.38 -25.64
C ASN A 107 -1.90 1.51 -24.62
N ILE A 108 -2.65 2.60 -24.86
CA ILE A 108 -2.77 3.71 -23.91
C ILE A 108 -3.33 3.20 -22.56
N ASN A 109 -4.37 2.39 -22.60
CA ASN A 109 -5.00 1.86 -21.39
C ASN A 109 -4.10 0.85 -20.66
N ILE A 110 -3.34 0.03 -21.39
CA ILE A 110 -2.34 -0.87 -20.81
C ILE A 110 -1.25 -0.06 -20.09
N MET A 111 -0.67 0.96 -20.73
CA MET A 111 0.34 1.80 -20.10
C MET A 111 -0.20 2.49 -18.84
N ARG A 112 -1.42 3.02 -18.88
CA ARG A 112 -2.09 3.60 -17.70
C ARG A 112 -2.26 2.58 -16.58
N ALA A 113 -2.61 1.32 -16.90
CA ALA A 113 -2.76 0.25 -15.92
C ALA A 113 -1.42 -0.09 -15.23
N PHE A 114 -0.32 -0.17 -15.98
CA PHE A 114 1.01 -0.40 -15.42
C PHE A 114 1.47 0.75 -14.52
N VAL A 115 1.24 2.00 -14.95
CA VAL A 115 1.54 3.18 -14.13
C VAL A 115 0.74 3.16 -12.82
N ALA A 116 -0.56 2.86 -12.89
CA ALA A 116 -1.41 2.79 -11.71
C ALA A 116 -0.96 1.70 -10.72
N ILE A 117 -0.61 0.50 -11.21
CA ILE A 117 -0.08 -0.58 -10.37
C ILE A 117 1.24 -0.17 -9.72
N ARG A 118 2.14 0.49 -10.46
CA ARG A 118 3.41 0.97 -9.92
C ARG A 118 3.20 2.01 -8.82
N GLN A 119 2.26 2.92 -9.00
CA GLN A 119 1.90 3.91 -7.98
C GLN A 119 1.33 3.25 -6.73
N MET A 120 0.42 2.28 -6.87
CA MET A 120 -0.12 1.50 -5.73
C MET A 120 0.99 0.79 -4.94
N ILE A 121 1.98 0.20 -5.62
CA ILE A 121 3.12 -0.45 -4.98
C ILE A 121 3.99 0.59 -4.25
N ALA A 122 4.27 1.73 -4.88
CA ALA A 122 5.05 2.81 -4.29
C ALA A 122 4.36 3.41 -3.05
N ASP A 123 3.04 3.62 -3.11
CA ASP A 123 2.26 4.15 -2.00
C ASP A 123 2.15 3.18 -0.81
N ASN A 124 2.11 1.88 -1.09
CA ASN A 124 2.11 0.83 -0.07
C ASN A 124 3.51 0.35 0.32
N SER A 125 4.57 1.06 -0.09
CA SER A 125 5.92 0.63 0.23
C SER A 125 6.16 0.62 1.75
N PRO A 126 6.88 -0.39 2.30
CA PRO A 126 7.21 -0.45 3.72
C PRO A 126 7.92 0.80 4.23
N LEU A 127 8.75 1.42 3.42
CA LEU A 127 9.48 2.65 3.75
C LEU A 127 8.53 3.83 3.99
N LYS A 128 7.52 4.02 3.13
CA LYS A 128 6.53 5.09 3.28
C LYS A 128 5.64 4.87 4.51
N ARG A 129 5.27 3.62 4.78
CA ARG A 129 4.53 3.24 6.00
C ARG A 129 5.36 3.48 7.25
N LEU A 130 6.66 3.14 7.21
CA LEU A 130 7.58 3.35 8.32
C LEU A 130 7.73 4.85 8.62
N SER A 131 7.97 5.69 7.61
CA SER A 131 8.10 7.13 7.81
C SER A 131 6.83 7.77 8.38
N THR A 132 5.64 7.29 7.96
CA THR A 132 4.36 7.75 8.52
C THR A 132 4.21 7.32 9.98
N LEU A 133 4.61 6.08 10.31
CA LEU A 133 4.60 5.57 11.68
C LEU A 133 5.57 6.33 12.58
N GLU A 134 6.76 6.63 12.12
CA GLU A 134 7.75 7.44 12.83
C GLU A 134 7.21 8.85 13.12
N LYS A 135 6.55 9.46 12.14
CA LYS A 135 5.92 10.77 12.32
C LYS A 135 4.83 10.73 13.39
N ASN A 136 3.90 9.79 13.29
CA ASN A 136 2.81 9.63 14.25
C ASN A 136 3.33 9.30 15.67
N PHE A 137 4.40 8.52 15.77
CA PHE A 137 5.03 8.20 17.03
C PHE A 137 5.66 9.44 17.69
N ASN A 138 6.33 10.29 16.91
CA ASN A 138 6.91 11.53 17.41
C ASN A 138 5.82 12.53 17.84
N GLU A 139 4.73 12.63 17.09
CA GLU A 139 3.58 13.46 17.48
C GLU A 139 2.97 12.97 18.81
N LEU A 140 2.72 11.67 18.93
CA LEU A 140 2.20 11.08 20.17
C LEU A 140 3.14 11.28 21.36
N LYS A 141 4.45 11.19 21.14
CA LYS A 141 5.44 11.46 22.18
C LYS A 141 5.38 12.91 22.66
N GLN A 142 5.23 13.84 21.73
CA GLN A 142 5.10 15.27 22.07
C GLN A 142 3.81 15.54 22.84
N ASP A 143 2.67 14.97 22.41
CA ASP A 143 1.39 15.10 23.11
C ASP A 143 1.48 14.54 24.54
N LEU A 144 2.18 13.41 24.73
CA LEU A 144 2.42 12.85 26.06
C LEU A 144 3.30 13.75 26.94
N GLU A 145 4.35 14.36 26.38
CA GLU A 145 5.20 15.30 27.12
C GLU A 145 4.40 16.53 27.59
N GLU A 146 3.50 17.06 26.75
CA GLU A 146 2.58 18.16 27.12
C GLU A 146 1.62 17.74 28.25
N ILE A 147 0.99 16.56 28.15
CA ILE A 147 0.09 16.06 29.20
C ILE A 147 0.83 15.87 30.53
N PHE A 148 2.07 15.37 30.50
CA PHE A 148 2.86 15.21 31.73
C PHE A 148 3.28 16.56 32.33
N ALA A 149 3.56 17.58 31.50
CA ALA A 149 3.83 18.92 31.97
C ALA A 149 2.61 19.49 32.70
N ASP A 150 1.43 19.45 32.08
CA ASP A 150 0.17 19.93 32.68
C ASP A 150 -0.18 19.18 33.97
N TYR A 151 0.05 17.85 34.00
CA TYR A 151 -0.19 17.04 35.20
C TYR A 151 0.74 17.42 36.36
N ASN A 152 1.99 17.76 36.07
CA ASN A 152 2.95 18.22 37.10
C ASN A 152 2.57 19.60 37.65
N ASP A 153 2.14 20.53 36.81
CA ASP A 153 1.69 21.87 37.24
C ASP A 153 0.45 21.78 38.16
N ILE A 154 -0.52 20.91 37.80
CA ILE A 154 -1.71 20.67 38.65
C ILE A 154 -1.33 20.07 40.01
N ASN A 155 -0.33 19.17 40.05
CA ASN A 155 0.16 18.61 41.31
C ASN A 155 0.88 19.62 42.19
N GLU A 156 1.67 20.53 41.62
CA GLU A 156 2.33 21.62 42.38
C GLU A 156 1.32 22.59 42.93
N ASP A 157 0.33 23.02 42.16
CA ASP A 157 -0.75 23.90 42.62
C ASP A 157 -1.57 23.26 43.76
N THR A 158 -1.88 21.98 43.62
CA THR A 158 -2.64 21.24 44.66
C THR A 158 -1.84 21.10 45.94
N ARG A 159 -0.52 20.88 45.85
CA ARG A 159 0.38 20.89 47.03
C ARG A 159 0.41 22.22 47.71
N ALA A 160 0.57 23.31 46.97
CA ALA A 160 0.57 24.65 47.51
C ALA A 160 -0.73 25.01 48.24
N GLN A 161 -1.88 24.61 47.70
CA GLN A 161 -3.20 24.76 48.32
C GLN A 161 -3.31 23.98 49.63
N ILE A 162 -2.86 22.72 49.66
CA ILE A 162 -2.88 21.88 50.88
C ILE A 162 -1.96 22.49 51.94
N GLU A 163 -0.81 23.02 51.58
CA GLU A 163 0.12 23.65 52.50
C GLU A 163 -0.45 24.95 53.11
N ALA A 164 -1.13 25.77 52.30
CA ALA A 164 -1.85 26.97 52.76
C ALA A 164 -3.01 26.59 53.71
N ILE A 165 -3.78 25.58 53.44
CA ILE A 165 -4.84 25.09 54.31
C ILE A 165 -4.29 24.58 55.64
N ASN A 166 -3.22 23.83 55.65
CA ASN A 166 -2.56 23.35 56.85
C ASN A 166 -2.03 24.48 57.74
N THR A 167 -1.47 25.52 57.11
CA THR A 167 -0.98 26.71 57.81
C THR A 167 -2.15 27.45 58.50
N THR A 168 -3.26 27.65 57.79
CA THR A 168 -4.46 28.30 58.33
C THR A 168 -5.08 27.50 59.47
N LEU A 169 -5.10 26.18 59.38
CA LEU A 169 -5.54 25.28 60.42
C LEU A 169 -4.70 25.37 61.70
N ALA A 170 -3.39 25.44 61.56
CA ALA A 170 -2.44 25.61 62.67
C ALA A 170 -2.65 26.94 63.39
N GLU A 171 -2.86 28.05 62.64
CA GLU A 171 -3.17 29.35 63.19
C GLU A 171 -4.51 29.36 63.97
N LEU A 172 -5.56 28.71 63.43
CA LEU A 172 -6.85 28.59 64.11
C LEU A 172 -6.72 27.75 65.40
N GLN A 173 -5.98 26.67 65.40
CA GLN A 173 -5.71 25.85 66.59
C GLN A 173 -4.96 26.65 67.67
N ALA A 174 -3.98 27.42 67.29
CA ALA A 174 -3.25 28.29 68.20
C ALA A 174 -4.20 29.34 68.81
N CYS A 175 -5.06 29.95 68.02
CA CYS A 175 -6.06 30.93 68.50
C CYS A 175 -7.06 30.30 69.48
N LEU A 176 -7.53 29.08 69.23
CA LEU A 176 -8.46 28.35 70.13
C LEU A 176 -7.78 28.01 71.47
N LEU A 177 -6.49 27.68 71.46
CA LEU A 177 -5.75 27.42 72.71
C LEU A 177 -5.58 28.69 73.57
N TYR A 178 -5.42 29.85 72.95
CA TYR A 178 -5.34 31.13 73.64
C TYR A 178 -6.66 31.66 74.19
N THR A 179 -7.81 31.24 73.63
CA THR A 179 -9.14 31.66 74.00
C THR A 179 -9.82 30.69 75.00
N SER A 180 -9.16 29.61 75.41
CA SER A 180 -9.64 28.72 76.46
C SER A 180 -9.46 29.45 77.84
N PRO A 181 -10.57 29.59 78.57
CA PRO A 181 -10.45 30.22 79.89
C PRO A 181 -9.55 29.38 80.80
N SER A 182 -8.63 30.09 81.53
CA SER A 182 -7.72 29.47 82.48
C SER A 182 -8.49 28.75 83.60
N PRO A 183 -8.09 27.53 84.01
CA PRO A 183 -8.76 26.78 85.10
C PRO A 183 -8.63 27.45 86.47
N ARG A 184 -8.13 28.71 86.59
CA ARG A 184 -7.92 29.43 87.84
C ARG A 184 -9.03 30.42 88.21
N ASP A 185 -10.05 30.59 87.37
CA ASP A 185 -11.21 31.48 87.68
C ASP A 185 -12.43 30.66 88.08
N ARG A 186 -12.29 29.74 89.04
CA ARG A 186 -13.35 29.14 89.83
C ARG A 186 -12.99 29.23 91.29
#